data_1e23523eb7026acb69368655ccc5732e
#
_entry.id   1e23523eb7026acb69368655ccc5732e
#
_cell.length_a   1.000
_cell.length_b   1.000
_cell.length_c   1.000
_cell.angle_alpha   90.00
_cell.angle_beta   90.00
_cell.angle_gamma   90.00
#
_symmetry.space_group_name_H-M   'P 1'
#
loop_
_entity.id
_entity.type
_entity.pdbx_description
1 polymer ?
#
loop_
_entity_poly.entity_id
_entity_poly.type
_entity_poly.pdbx_seq_one_letter_code
_entity_poly.pdbx_strand_id
1 'polypeptide(L)'
;MVDNGGPKPLRDCDNHFGIPDDSGGIPRHVEHANAVAINSIKICAAAAKHGSHVIIENPVARGYKSQFAIKGRERHSSLWDFPPMVEFAKQYGMQVTVFDQCHLGASTQKTTQLLCSPAVHRFVNQTLGPL
;
A
#
# COMPACT_ATOMS: atom_id res chain seq x y z
N MET A 1 19.50 -4.83 2.02
CA MET A 1 19.37 -3.50 2.66
C MET A 1 19.17 -3.72 4.15
N VAL A 2 19.97 -3.09 4.99
CA VAL A 2 19.89 -3.22 6.45
C VAL A 2 19.00 -2.10 6.97
N ASP A 3 18.22 -2.38 8.03
CA ASP A 3 17.44 -1.35 8.71
C ASP A 3 18.38 -0.40 9.46
N ASN A 4 18.44 0.85 9.05
CA ASN A 4 19.32 1.87 9.59
C ASN A 4 18.70 2.61 10.81
N GLY A 5 17.86 1.94 11.59
CA GLY A 5 17.31 2.52 12.81
C GLY A 5 16.26 3.60 12.61
N GLY A 6 15.44 3.47 11.60
CA GLY A 6 14.28 4.34 11.39
C GLY A 6 13.27 4.28 12.56
N PRO A 7 12.25 5.15 12.58
CA PRO A 7 11.25 5.16 13.65
C PRO A 7 10.59 3.79 13.78
N LYS A 8 10.14 3.47 15.02
CA LYS A 8 9.43 2.22 15.28
C LYS A 8 8.19 2.12 14.38
N PRO A 9 7.85 0.89 13.92
CA PRO A 9 6.65 0.70 13.12
C PRO A 9 5.41 1.08 13.92
N LEU A 10 4.47 1.71 13.23
CA LEU A 10 3.17 2.07 13.81
C LEU A 10 2.12 0.98 13.59
N ARG A 11 2.40 0.01 12.73
CA ARG A 11 1.55 -1.14 12.41
C ARG A 11 2.39 -2.39 12.20
N ASP A 12 1.83 -3.53 12.57
CA ASP A 12 2.42 -4.83 12.28
C ASP A 12 1.36 -5.84 11.82
N CYS A 13 1.78 -7.08 11.58
CA CYS A 13 0.91 -8.13 11.06
C CYS A 13 -0.23 -8.56 12.01
N ASP A 14 -0.15 -8.21 13.28
CA ASP A 14 -1.23 -8.47 14.26
C ASP A 14 -2.06 -7.20 14.53
N ASN A 15 -1.54 -6.03 14.16
CA ASN A 15 -2.11 -4.71 14.46
C ASN A 15 -2.14 -3.83 13.20
N HIS A 16 -2.92 -4.22 12.20
CA HIS A 16 -3.03 -3.48 10.92
C HIS A 16 -3.63 -2.07 11.08
N PHE A 17 -4.43 -1.83 12.12
CA PHE A 17 -5.01 -0.52 12.42
C PHE A 17 -4.14 0.33 13.35
N GLY A 18 -3.07 -0.23 13.87
CA GLY A 18 -2.12 0.46 14.74
C GLY A 18 -1.72 -0.37 15.95
N ILE A 19 -0.45 -0.26 16.34
CA ILE A 19 0.07 -0.88 17.55
C ILE A 19 -0.38 -0.02 18.73
N PRO A 20 -1.04 -0.60 19.76
CA PRO A 20 -1.40 0.14 20.97
C PRO A 20 -0.18 0.75 21.64
N ASP A 21 -0.33 1.97 22.16
CA ASP A 21 0.65 2.62 23.02
C ASP A 21 0.57 2.12 24.47
N ASP A 22 1.37 2.71 25.35
CA ASP A 22 1.42 2.33 26.77
C ASP A 22 0.09 2.53 27.52
N SER A 23 -0.81 3.35 26.98
CA SER A 23 -2.17 3.54 27.51
C SER A 23 -3.15 2.43 27.07
N GLY A 24 -2.74 1.56 26.14
CA GLY A 24 -3.57 0.53 25.51
C GLY A 24 -4.43 1.04 24.36
N GLY A 25 -4.34 2.32 24.01
CA GLY A 25 -5.04 2.96 22.90
C GLY A 25 -4.18 3.10 21.64
N ILE A 26 -4.82 3.31 20.50
CA ILE A 26 -4.13 3.61 19.26
C ILE A 26 -3.71 5.10 19.27
N PRO A 27 -2.45 5.43 18.94
CA PRO A 27 -2.00 6.82 18.86
C PRO A 27 -2.89 7.65 17.91
N ARG A 28 -3.27 8.86 18.34
CA ARG A 28 -4.20 9.72 17.60
C ARG A 28 -3.81 9.98 16.15
N HIS A 29 -2.52 10.16 15.87
CA HIS A 29 -2.05 10.37 14.51
C HIS A 29 -2.22 9.11 13.62
N VAL A 30 -2.18 7.92 14.21
CA VAL A 30 -2.45 6.65 13.51
C VAL A 30 -3.94 6.50 13.23
N GLU A 31 -4.81 6.88 14.19
CA GLU A 31 -6.27 6.91 13.98
C GLU A 31 -6.64 7.87 12.85
N HIS A 32 -6.04 9.08 12.81
CA HIS A 32 -6.25 10.03 11.72
C HIS A 32 -5.80 9.45 10.36
N ALA A 33 -4.62 8.81 10.32
CA ALA A 33 -4.12 8.16 9.10
C ALA A 33 -5.06 7.02 8.63
N ASN A 34 -5.61 6.25 9.57
CA ASN A 34 -6.62 5.23 9.27
C ASN A 34 -7.88 5.85 8.66
N ALA A 35 -8.38 6.95 9.25
CA ALA A 35 -9.56 7.65 8.76
C ALA A 35 -9.34 8.18 7.34
N VAL A 36 -8.18 8.78 7.06
CA VAL A 36 -7.81 9.24 5.71
C VAL A 36 -7.78 8.06 4.73
N ALA A 37 -7.13 6.96 5.08
CA ALA A 37 -7.06 5.78 4.23
C ALA A 37 -8.46 5.21 3.95
N ILE A 38 -9.29 5.05 4.97
CA ILE A 38 -10.66 4.54 4.84
C ILE A 38 -11.50 5.46 3.94
N ASN A 39 -11.43 6.77 4.13
CA ASN A 39 -12.19 7.72 3.31
C ASN A 39 -11.71 7.71 1.85
N SER A 40 -10.40 7.62 1.61
CA SER A 40 -9.84 7.48 0.26
C SER A 40 -10.34 6.20 -0.42
N ILE A 41 -10.35 5.07 0.30
CA ILE A 41 -10.88 3.80 -0.21
C ILE A 41 -12.37 3.91 -0.53
N LYS A 42 -13.17 4.57 0.31
CA LYS A 42 -14.60 4.82 0.04
C LYS A 42 -14.83 5.61 -1.24
N ILE A 43 -14.02 6.65 -1.47
CA ILE A 43 -14.07 7.45 -2.71
C ILE A 43 -13.72 6.58 -3.92
N CYS A 44 -12.65 5.80 -3.83
CA CYS A 44 -12.25 4.87 -4.88
C CYS A 44 -13.33 3.81 -5.16
N ALA A 45 -13.96 3.28 -4.11
CA ALA A 45 -15.04 2.31 -4.24
C ALA A 45 -16.28 2.92 -4.93
N ALA A 46 -16.65 4.15 -4.57
CA ALA A 46 -17.74 4.87 -5.24
C ALA A 46 -17.41 5.11 -6.71
N ALA A 47 -16.20 5.53 -7.04
CA ALA A 47 -15.74 5.70 -8.40
C ALA A 47 -15.81 4.39 -9.20
N ALA A 48 -15.26 3.31 -8.67
CA ALA A 48 -15.29 1.99 -9.30
C ALA A 48 -16.72 1.47 -9.51
N LYS A 49 -17.60 1.64 -8.52
CA LYS A 49 -19.02 1.26 -8.60
C LYS A 49 -19.74 1.97 -9.76
N HIS A 50 -19.36 3.20 -10.06
CA HIS A 50 -19.95 4.00 -11.15
C HIS A 50 -19.18 3.91 -12.47
N GLY A 51 -18.30 2.92 -12.62
CA GLY A 51 -17.59 2.64 -13.86
C GLY A 51 -16.37 3.51 -14.13
N SER A 52 -15.93 4.32 -13.17
CA SER A 52 -14.69 5.07 -13.28
C SER A 52 -13.47 4.19 -13.02
N HIS A 53 -12.37 4.51 -13.68
CA HIS A 53 -11.11 3.83 -13.43
C HIS A 53 -10.42 4.38 -12.18
N VAL A 54 -9.77 3.48 -11.44
CA VAL A 54 -9.07 3.81 -10.20
C VAL A 54 -7.62 3.37 -10.30
N ILE A 55 -6.72 4.23 -9.88
CA ILE A 55 -5.31 3.92 -9.66
C ILE A 55 -4.94 4.42 -8.25
N ILE A 56 -4.37 3.53 -7.45
CA ILE A 56 -3.82 3.87 -6.13
C ILE A 56 -2.32 3.61 -6.17
N GLU A 57 -1.52 4.62 -5.85
CA GLU A 57 -0.05 4.54 -5.78
C GLU A 57 0.41 4.54 -4.33
N ASN A 58 1.33 3.67 -4.00
CA ASN A 58 2.09 3.72 -2.76
C ASN A 58 3.40 2.93 -2.93
N PRO A 59 4.43 3.21 -2.13
CA PRO A 59 5.62 2.35 -2.10
C PRO A 59 5.26 0.88 -1.86
N VAL A 60 6.05 -0.03 -2.40
CA VAL A 60 5.88 -1.47 -2.12
C VAL A 60 5.99 -1.75 -0.63
N ALA A 61 5.28 -2.76 -0.15
CA ALA A 61 5.46 -3.27 1.20
C ALA A 61 6.90 -3.75 1.40
N ARG A 62 7.51 -3.39 2.53
CA ARG A 62 8.88 -3.77 2.90
C ARG A 62 8.91 -4.73 4.08
N GLY A 63 7.79 -5.30 4.46
CA GLY A 63 7.64 -6.17 5.62
C GLY A 63 6.75 -7.37 5.36
N TYR A 64 5.70 -7.50 6.12
CA TYR A 64 4.80 -8.66 6.17
C TYR A 64 4.44 -9.22 4.80
N LYS A 65 4.73 -10.51 4.58
CA LYS A 65 4.47 -11.25 3.32
C LYS A 65 4.99 -10.62 2.04
N SER A 66 5.89 -9.64 2.12
CA SER A 66 6.41 -8.98 0.93
C SER A 66 7.66 -9.68 0.39
N GLN A 67 7.70 -9.87 -0.94
CA GLN A 67 8.93 -10.27 -1.62
C GLN A 67 10.04 -9.20 -1.58
N PHE A 68 9.68 -7.95 -1.23
CA PHE A 68 10.60 -6.83 -1.04
C PHE A 68 10.94 -6.57 0.42
N ALA A 69 10.71 -7.55 1.30
CA ALA A 69 10.94 -7.42 2.73
C ALA A 69 12.38 -7.02 3.05
N ILE A 70 12.54 -6.14 4.04
CA ILE A 70 13.82 -5.72 4.59
C ILE A 70 14.04 -6.48 5.89
N LYS A 71 15.25 -7.02 6.04
CA LYS A 71 15.66 -7.72 7.28
C LYS A 71 15.39 -6.84 8.51
N GLY A 72 14.71 -7.41 9.49
CA GLY A 72 14.28 -6.71 10.70
C GLY A 72 12.91 -6.04 10.61
N ARG A 73 12.26 -6.07 9.42
CA ARG A 73 10.93 -5.49 9.20
C ARG A 73 9.88 -6.50 8.76
N GLU A 74 10.12 -7.78 8.97
CA GLU A 74 9.28 -8.87 8.48
C GLU A 74 7.83 -8.82 9.03
N ARG A 75 7.65 -8.15 10.16
CA ARG A 75 6.32 -7.97 10.79
C ARG A 75 5.64 -6.66 10.43
N HIS A 76 6.33 -5.72 9.76
CA HIS A 76 5.75 -4.42 9.43
C HIS A 76 4.59 -4.57 8.44
N SER A 77 3.46 -3.94 8.76
CA SER A 77 2.29 -3.87 7.90
C SER A 77 2.29 -2.58 7.08
N SER A 78 1.85 -2.67 5.84
CA SER A 78 1.74 -1.56 4.91
C SER A 78 0.29 -1.20 4.62
N LEU A 79 0.06 -0.15 3.81
CA LEU A 79 -1.26 0.15 3.26
C LEU A 79 -1.84 -1.04 2.49
N TRP A 80 -1.00 -1.84 1.84
CA TRP A 80 -1.42 -2.99 1.04
C TRP A 80 -1.93 -4.16 1.88
N ASP A 81 -1.55 -4.20 3.16
CA ASP A 81 -2.02 -5.19 4.15
C ASP A 81 -3.23 -4.66 4.95
N PHE A 82 -3.59 -3.38 4.77
CA PHE A 82 -4.67 -2.74 5.51
C PHE A 82 -6.01 -3.38 5.13
N PRO A 83 -6.77 -3.94 6.09
CA PRO A 83 -7.95 -4.76 5.77
C PRO A 83 -8.97 -4.08 4.85
N PRO A 84 -9.32 -2.78 5.02
CA PRO A 84 -10.20 -2.10 4.07
C PRO A 84 -9.64 -2.04 2.63
N MET A 85 -8.32 -1.93 2.46
CA MET A 85 -7.68 -1.93 1.14
C MET A 85 -7.74 -3.32 0.49
N VAL A 86 -7.44 -4.35 1.27
CA VAL A 86 -7.51 -5.75 0.81
C VAL A 86 -8.93 -6.10 0.36
N GLU A 87 -9.94 -5.72 1.15
CA GLU A 87 -11.34 -5.94 0.83
C GLU A 87 -11.77 -5.19 -0.44
N PHE A 88 -11.40 -3.91 -0.56
CA PHE A 88 -11.64 -3.10 -1.76
C PHE A 88 -11.04 -3.73 -3.01
N ALA A 89 -9.77 -4.13 -2.94
CA ALA A 89 -9.07 -4.74 -4.07
C ALA A 89 -9.77 -6.02 -4.53
N LYS A 90 -10.19 -6.86 -3.59
CA LYS A 90 -10.92 -8.10 -3.86
C LYS A 90 -12.29 -7.84 -4.47
N GLN A 91 -13.06 -6.93 -3.88
CA GLN A 91 -14.42 -6.62 -4.30
C GLN A 91 -14.51 -6.11 -5.73
N TYR A 92 -13.54 -5.27 -6.15
CA TYR A 92 -13.53 -4.63 -7.47
C TYR A 92 -12.55 -5.27 -8.46
N GLY A 93 -11.95 -6.41 -8.11
CA GLY A 93 -11.02 -7.12 -9.00
C GLY A 93 -9.78 -6.30 -9.35
N MET A 94 -9.32 -5.44 -8.43
CA MET A 94 -8.17 -4.58 -8.65
C MET A 94 -6.90 -5.41 -8.82
N GLN A 95 -5.99 -4.96 -9.68
CA GLN A 95 -4.77 -5.65 -10.04
C GLN A 95 -3.53 -4.82 -9.72
N VAL A 96 -2.43 -5.51 -9.45
CA VAL A 96 -1.17 -4.91 -8.99
C VAL A 96 -0.17 -4.83 -10.13
N THR A 97 0.49 -3.68 -10.25
CA THR A 97 1.72 -3.49 -11.02
C THR A 97 2.79 -2.92 -10.12
N VAL A 98 4.01 -3.46 -10.22
CA VAL A 98 5.17 -2.97 -9.47
C VAL A 98 6.23 -2.51 -10.46
N PHE A 99 6.86 -1.37 -10.20
CA PHE A 99 7.94 -0.84 -11.03
C PHE A 99 8.89 0.03 -10.20
N ASP A 100 10.10 0.23 -10.71
CA ASP A 100 11.05 1.18 -10.14
C ASP A 100 10.94 2.54 -10.83
N GLN A 101 10.77 3.61 -10.07
CA GLN A 101 10.60 4.97 -10.61
C GLN A 101 11.80 5.44 -11.44
N CYS A 102 13.01 4.89 -11.22
CA CYS A 102 14.17 5.20 -12.05
C CYS A 102 13.99 4.78 -13.53
N HIS A 103 13.16 3.79 -13.82
CA HIS A 103 12.80 3.42 -15.20
C HIS A 103 12.00 4.53 -15.92
N LEU A 104 11.38 5.42 -15.15
CA LEU A 104 10.68 6.60 -15.66
C LEU A 104 11.52 7.88 -15.60
N GLY A 105 12.83 7.76 -15.36
CA GLY A 105 13.75 8.89 -15.33
C GLY A 105 13.96 9.52 -13.95
N ALA A 106 13.46 8.93 -12.87
CA ALA A 106 13.76 9.41 -11.53
C ALA A 106 15.24 9.16 -11.18
N SER A 107 15.85 10.09 -10.44
CA SER A 107 17.27 10.01 -10.03
C SER A 107 17.52 8.94 -8.94
N THR A 108 16.47 8.46 -8.29
CA THR A 108 16.56 7.46 -7.22
C THR A 108 15.71 6.25 -7.54
N GLN A 109 16.19 5.08 -7.13
CA GLN A 109 15.39 3.86 -7.18
C GLN A 109 14.34 3.90 -6.07
N LYS A 110 13.08 4.01 -6.45
CA LYS A 110 11.93 3.87 -5.54
C LYS A 110 11.00 2.83 -6.14
N THR A 111 11.00 1.65 -5.57
CA THR A 111 10.08 0.59 -5.98
C THR A 111 8.66 0.95 -5.52
N THR A 112 7.78 1.08 -6.48
CA THR A 112 6.42 1.58 -6.32
C THR A 112 5.42 0.53 -6.75
N GLN A 113 4.30 0.47 -6.05
CA GLN A 113 3.17 -0.39 -6.38
C GLN A 113 1.97 0.45 -6.80
N LEU A 114 1.35 0.05 -7.89
CA LEU A 114 0.04 0.55 -8.31
C LEU A 114 -1.00 -0.54 -8.11
N LEU A 115 -2.14 -0.15 -7.56
CA LEU A 115 -3.35 -0.96 -7.54
C LEU A 115 -4.33 -0.34 -8.53
N CYS A 116 -4.66 -1.07 -9.59
CA CYS A 116 -5.36 -0.52 -10.75
C CYS A 116 -6.67 -1.26 -11.05
N SER A 117 -7.66 -0.54 -11.55
CA SER A 117 -8.80 -1.14 -12.24
C SER A 117 -8.31 -2.04 -13.39
N PRO A 118 -8.99 -3.16 -13.70
CA PRO A 118 -8.51 -4.14 -14.69
C PRO A 118 -8.17 -3.55 -16.07
N ALA A 119 -8.98 -2.63 -16.58
CA ALA A 119 -8.73 -1.99 -17.88
C ALA A 119 -7.46 -1.13 -17.87
N VAL A 120 -7.24 -0.38 -16.78
CA VAL A 120 -6.03 0.44 -16.60
C VAL A 120 -4.79 -0.41 -16.37
N HIS A 121 -4.92 -1.48 -15.60
CA HIS A 121 -3.82 -2.41 -15.34
C HIS A 121 -3.20 -2.95 -16.65
N ARG A 122 -4.04 -3.34 -17.60
CA ARG A 122 -3.58 -3.83 -18.89
C ARG A 122 -2.73 -2.77 -19.62
N PHE A 123 -3.22 -1.53 -19.66
CA PHE A 123 -2.50 -0.42 -20.29
C PHE A 123 -1.18 -0.11 -19.56
N VAL A 124 -1.21 -0.04 -18.23
CA VAL A 124 -0.04 0.26 -17.39
C VAL A 124 1.04 -0.82 -17.57
N ASN A 125 0.67 -2.09 -17.55
CA ASN A 125 1.62 -3.18 -17.79
C ASN A 125 2.28 -3.14 -19.18
N GLN A 126 1.53 -2.76 -20.21
CA GLN A 126 2.09 -2.60 -21.55
C GLN A 126 3.07 -1.43 -21.64
N THR A 127 2.84 -0.37 -20.88
CA THR A 127 3.64 0.86 -20.90
C THR A 127 4.88 0.77 -20.01
N LEU A 128 4.71 0.27 -18.78
CA LEU A 128 5.81 0.20 -17.80
C LEU A 128 6.62 -1.09 -17.92
N GLY A 129 6.05 -2.11 -18.54
CA GLY A 129 6.65 -3.43 -18.65
C GLY A 129 6.69 -4.18 -17.31
N PRO A 130 6.99 -5.49 -17.32
CA PRO A 130 7.30 -6.22 -16.11
C PRO A 130 8.67 -5.80 -15.59
N LEU A 131 8.80 -5.74 -14.27
CA LEU A 131 10.12 -5.66 -13.63
C LEU A 131 10.94 -6.92 -13.93
#